data_d4cca8554f2078286c7fb7f9b5d84bb1
#
_entry.id   d4cca8554f2078286c7fb7f9b5d84bb1
#
_cell.length_a   1.000
_cell.length_b   1.000
_cell.length_c   1.000
_cell.angle_alpha   90.00
_cell.angle_beta   90.00
_cell.angle_gamma   90.00
#
_symmetry.space_group_name_H-M   'P 1'
#
loop_
_entity.id
_entity.type
_entity.pdbx_description
1 polymer ?
#
loop_
_entity_poly.entity_id
_entity_poly.type
_entity_poly.pdbx_seq_one_letter_code
_entity_poly.pdbx_strand_id
1 'polypeptide(L)'
;MYIGKSQNNEEIIINEIFKKLNIKKGKFFEIGVNNLNIDGTIECNSLNLMKQGWDGNLIDAFYKHPLVVNKYVTVDNVKEIAEITNYDIDFFSIDIDSYDWHIVYEILSKKILDVKVFCVETNNYNGNCYLDRVLKLDAPCLYNMEKPIKSDAFGATTYSYNLLMEKFGYKLIASSINGINAFFVKSEFSKYFPLSGDIENIYLDSNNVKNYWNTKGNPAFMTT
;
A
#
# COMPACT_ATOMS: atom_id res chain seq x y z
N MET A 1 -3.55 -20.88 -15.02
CA MET A 1 -4.87 -20.21 -15.21
C MET A 1 -4.94 -19.11 -14.17
N TYR A 2 -5.02 -17.90 -14.62
CA TYR A 2 -4.96 -16.71 -13.81
C TYR A 2 -6.33 -16.49 -13.14
N ILE A 3 -6.42 -16.51 -11.83
CA ILE A 3 -7.69 -16.32 -11.10
C ILE A 3 -7.38 -15.53 -9.82
N GLY A 4 -7.13 -14.26 -9.97
CA GLY A 4 -7.12 -13.30 -8.89
C GLY A 4 -7.63 -12.00 -9.48
N LYS A 5 -8.33 -11.20 -8.73
CA LYS A 5 -8.68 -9.85 -9.14
C LYS A 5 -8.47 -8.96 -7.94
N SER A 6 -7.33 -8.31 -7.91
CA SER A 6 -7.19 -7.02 -7.24
C SER A 6 -7.92 -5.97 -8.10
N GLN A 7 -8.13 -4.80 -7.54
CA GLN A 7 -8.88 -3.73 -8.20
C GLN A 7 -8.24 -3.33 -9.55
N ASN A 8 -6.91 -3.33 -9.64
CA ASN A 8 -6.15 -2.80 -10.77
C ASN A 8 -5.09 -3.76 -11.31
N ASN A 9 -5.30 -5.07 -11.15
CA ASN A 9 -4.38 -6.14 -11.54
C ASN A 9 -3.03 -6.11 -10.78
N GLU A 10 -3.01 -5.64 -9.54
CA GLU A 10 -1.83 -5.64 -8.68
C GLU A 10 -1.22 -7.03 -8.54
N GLU A 11 -2.04 -8.07 -8.56
CA GLU A 11 -1.59 -9.46 -8.49
C GLU A 11 -0.60 -9.84 -9.61
N ILE A 12 -0.67 -9.20 -10.79
CA ILE A 12 0.32 -9.43 -11.88
C ILE A 12 1.68 -8.89 -11.44
N ILE A 13 1.70 -7.67 -10.92
CA ILE A 13 2.91 -7.00 -10.44
C ILE A 13 3.51 -7.79 -9.28
N ILE A 14 2.70 -8.16 -8.30
CA ILE A 14 3.11 -8.94 -7.12
C ILE A 14 3.74 -10.27 -7.54
N ASN A 15 3.11 -11.00 -8.46
CA ASN A 15 3.65 -12.26 -8.97
C ASN A 15 5.00 -12.08 -9.67
N GLU A 16 5.16 -11.06 -10.51
CA GLU A 16 6.43 -10.79 -11.20
C GLU A 16 7.51 -10.34 -10.21
N ILE A 17 7.16 -9.57 -9.17
CA ILE A 17 8.09 -9.20 -8.11
C ILE A 17 8.63 -10.47 -7.43
N PHE A 18 7.78 -11.34 -6.91
CA PHE A 18 8.21 -12.53 -6.17
C PHE A 18 8.88 -13.58 -7.04
N LYS A 19 8.51 -13.67 -8.31
CA LYS A 19 9.22 -14.47 -9.31
C LYS A 19 10.67 -13.98 -9.49
N LYS A 20 10.89 -12.66 -9.64
CA LYS A 20 12.24 -12.07 -9.73
C LYS A 20 13.05 -12.27 -8.46
N LEU A 21 12.42 -12.21 -7.30
CA LEU A 21 13.05 -12.48 -6.00
C LEU A 21 13.27 -13.98 -5.73
N ASN A 22 12.76 -14.86 -6.59
CA ASN A 22 12.75 -16.33 -6.43
C ASN A 22 12.11 -16.78 -5.09
N ILE A 23 11.08 -16.08 -4.65
CA ILE A 23 10.29 -16.40 -3.45
C ILE A 23 8.99 -17.04 -3.90
N LYS A 24 8.83 -18.34 -3.61
CA LYS A 24 7.64 -19.13 -4.00
C LYS A 24 6.56 -19.19 -2.94
N LYS A 25 6.95 -19.06 -1.69
CA LYS A 25 6.07 -19.02 -0.51
C LYS A 25 6.67 -18.07 0.50
N GLY A 26 5.84 -17.35 1.21
CA GLY A 26 6.27 -16.37 2.20
C GLY A 26 5.11 -15.98 3.09
N LYS A 27 5.28 -14.85 3.77
CA LYS A 27 4.28 -14.26 4.65
C LYS A 27 3.82 -12.93 4.12
N PHE A 28 2.52 -12.69 4.23
CA PHE A 28 1.93 -11.40 3.91
C PHE A 28 1.21 -10.79 5.11
N PHE A 29 1.08 -9.48 5.09
CA PHE A 29 0.27 -8.72 6.02
C PHE A 29 -0.43 -7.60 5.24
N GLU A 30 -1.76 -7.60 5.23
CA GLU A 30 -2.54 -6.63 4.48
C GLU A 30 -3.53 -5.92 5.39
N ILE A 31 -3.54 -4.59 5.32
CA ILE A 31 -4.43 -3.69 6.05
C ILE A 31 -5.29 -2.95 5.02
N GLY A 32 -6.61 -3.00 5.18
CA GLY A 32 -7.57 -2.48 4.22
C GLY A 32 -7.98 -3.54 3.20
N VAL A 33 -8.92 -4.40 3.59
CA VAL A 33 -9.46 -5.48 2.76
C VAL A 33 -10.91 -5.18 2.46
N ASN A 34 -11.23 -4.87 1.21
CA ASN A 34 -12.56 -4.40 0.87
C ASN A 34 -13.56 -5.54 0.69
N ASN A 35 -13.20 -6.64 0.04
CA ASN A 35 -14.14 -7.73 -0.23
C ASN A 35 -13.40 -9.06 -0.49
N LEU A 36 -13.81 -10.14 0.16
CA LEU A 36 -13.26 -11.49 0.00
C LEU A 36 -14.29 -12.46 -0.57
N ASN A 37 -14.86 -12.19 -1.73
CA ASN A 37 -15.75 -13.15 -2.37
C ASN A 37 -14.97 -14.24 -3.11
N ILE A 38 -15.26 -15.48 -2.81
CA ILE A 38 -14.60 -16.68 -3.38
C ILE A 38 -14.85 -16.82 -4.90
N ASP A 39 -15.85 -16.15 -5.42
CA ASP A 39 -16.24 -16.16 -6.83
C ASP A 39 -15.42 -15.26 -7.75
N GLY A 40 -14.41 -14.55 -7.22
CA GLY A 40 -13.49 -13.73 -8.00
C GLY A 40 -13.85 -12.26 -8.13
N THR A 41 -14.75 -11.74 -7.29
CA THR A 41 -15.11 -10.29 -7.24
C THR A 41 -14.39 -9.55 -6.11
N ILE A 42 -13.13 -9.87 -5.84
CA ILE A 42 -12.42 -9.46 -4.63
C ILE A 42 -11.41 -8.35 -4.90
N GLU A 43 -11.42 -7.37 -4.02
CA GLU A 43 -10.42 -6.32 -3.88
C GLU A 43 -9.51 -6.63 -2.68
N CYS A 44 -8.51 -7.49 -2.89
CA CYS A 44 -7.50 -7.87 -1.91
C CYS A 44 -6.20 -8.19 -2.64
N ASN A 45 -5.15 -7.46 -2.35
CA ASN A 45 -3.86 -7.60 -3.02
C ASN A 45 -3.20 -8.96 -2.73
N SER A 46 -3.40 -9.49 -1.52
CA SER A 46 -2.81 -10.76 -1.07
C SER A 46 -3.59 -12.01 -1.47
N LEU A 47 -4.77 -11.90 -2.06
CA LEU A 47 -5.60 -13.07 -2.35
C LEU A 47 -4.89 -14.13 -3.19
N ASN A 48 -4.16 -13.70 -4.22
CA ASN A 48 -3.45 -14.62 -5.09
C ASN A 48 -2.28 -15.30 -4.37
N LEU A 49 -1.62 -14.61 -3.44
CA LEU A 49 -0.61 -15.19 -2.55
C LEU A 49 -1.22 -16.25 -1.65
N MET A 50 -2.39 -15.99 -1.05
CA MET A 50 -3.13 -16.97 -0.24
C MET A 50 -3.45 -18.23 -1.06
N LYS A 51 -3.95 -18.08 -2.30
CA LYS A 51 -4.23 -19.21 -3.21
C LYS A 51 -2.97 -20.00 -3.57
N GLN A 52 -1.81 -19.39 -3.54
CA GLN A 52 -0.51 -20.03 -3.74
C GLN A 52 0.05 -20.68 -2.46
N GLY A 53 -0.68 -20.60 -1.34
CA GLY A 53 -0.30 -21.20 -0.06
C GLY A 53 0.69 -20.36 0.75
N TRP A 54 0.66 -19.05 0.58
CA TRP A 54 1.31 -18.12 1.50
C TRP A 54 0.53 -18.02 2.80
N ASP A 55 1.23 -17.82 3.89
CA ASP A 55 0.67 -17.55 5.21
C ASP A 55 0.55 -16.06 5.44
N GLY A 56 -0.44 -15.61 6.23
CA GLY A 56 -0.55 -14.19 6.53
C GLY A 56 -1.86 -13.76 7.17
N ASN A 57 -1.96 -12.47 7.40
CA ASN A 57 -3.07 -11.84 8.09
C ASN A 57 -3.69 -10.74 7.23
N LEU A 58 -5.01 -10.71 7.25
CA LEU A 58 -5.83 -9.67 6.64
C LEU A 58 -6.52 -8.89 7.75
N ILE A 59 -6.42 -7.57 7.69
CA ILE A 59 -6.97 -6.66 8.70
C ILE A 59 -7.91 -5.68 8.02
N ASP A 60 -9.10 -5.51 8.56
CA ASP A 60 -10.02 -4.46 8.14
C ASP A 60 -10.91 -4.00 9.29
N ALA A 61 -11.29 -2.72 9.28
CA ALA A 61 -12.14 -2.14 10.32
C ALA A 61 -13.62 -2.49 10.15
N PHE A 62 -14.08 -2.61 8.92
CA PHE A 62 -15.51 -2.65 8.56
C PHE A 62 -15.92 -3.98 7.95
N TYR A 63 -15.04 -4.59 7.17
CA TYR A 63 -15.33 -5.83 6.48
C TYR A 63 -15.23 -7.04 7.44
N LYS A 64 -16.34 -7.76 7.58
CA LYS A 64 -16.45 -8.92 8.48
C LYS A 64 -16.38 -10.22 7.69
N HIS A 65 -15.27 -10.93 7.83
CA HIS A 65 -15.08 -12.26 7.24
C HIS A 65 -14.24 -13.14 8.18
N PRO A 66 -14.43 -14.47 8.22
CA PRO A 66 -13.67 -15.37 9.11
C PRO A 66 -12.14 -15.31 8.93
N LEU A 67 -11.65 -14.93 7.75
CA LEU A 67 -10.22 -14.77 7.45
C LEU A 67 -9.69 -13.35 7.74
N VAL A 68 -10.54 -12.40 8.14
CA VAL A 68 -10.16 -11.01 8.39
C VAL A 68 -10.25 -10.71 9.87
N VAL A 69 -9.17 -10.20 10.43
CA VAL A 69 -9.16 -9.65 11.79
C VAL A 69 -9.83 -8.30 11.74
N ASN A 70 -11.00 -8.20 12.36
CA ASN A 70 -11.78 -6.96 12.37
C ASN A 70 -11.22 -5.99 13.41
N LYS A 71 -10.35 -5.10 12.96
CA LYS A 71 -9.66 -4.08 13.78
C LYS A 71 -9.51 -2.78 12.99
N TYR A 72 -9.81 -1.66 13.65
CA TYR A 72 -9.47 -0.33 13.14
C TYR A 72 -8.00 -0.04 13.44
N VAL A 73 -7.19 0.15 12.40
CA VAL A 73 -5.74 0.39 12.51
C VAL A 73 -5.47 1.88 12.60
N THR A 74 -4.64 2.25 13.55
CA THR A 74 -4.16 3.63 13.77
C THR A 74 -2.66 3.63 14.00
N VAL A 75 -2.06 4.81 13.98
CA VAL A 75 -0.65 4.99 14.36
C VAL A 75 -0.37 4.48 15.78
N ASP A 76 -1.33 4.65 16.69
CA ASP A 76 -1.15 4.29 18.11
C ASP A 76 -1.21 2.77 18.35
N ASN A 77 -2.00 2.03 17.55
CA ASN A 77 -2.22 0.60 17.78
C ASN A 77 -1.58 -0.33 16.75
N VAL A 78 -0.96 0.18 15.69
CA VAL A 78 -0.36 -0.65 14.63
C VAL A 78 0.70 -1.62 15.17
N LYS A 79 1.41 -1.25 16.23
CA LYS A 79 2.37 -2.14 16.87
C LYS A 79 1.70 -3.36 17.48
N GLU A 80 0.64 -3.15 18.28
CA GLU A 80 -0.15 -4.25 18.88
C GLU A 80 -0.76 -5.15 17.80
N ILE A 81 -1.31 -4.54 16.75
CA ILE A 81 -1.89 -5.29 15.64
C ILE A 81 -0.82 -6.11 14.89
N ALA A 82 0.37 -5.57 14.71
CA ALA A 82 1.47 -6.27 14.06
C ALA A 82 2.01 -7.46 14.88
N GLU A 83 1.78 -7.49 16.19
CA GLU A 83 2.19 -8.62 17.07
C GLU A 83 1.51 -9.94 16.72
N ILE A 84 0.39 -9.92 15.96
CA ILE A 84 -0.22 -11.14 15.42
C ILE A 84 0.64 -11.82 14.33
N THR A 85 1.64 -11.13 13.80
CA THR A 85 2.61 -11.64 12.82
C THR A 85 3.92 -12.04 13.53
N ASN A 86 4.80 -12.73 12.83
CA ASN A 86 6.13 -13.09 13.34
C ASN A 86 7.22 -12.09 12.91
N TYR A 87 6.90 -10.82 12.78
CA TYR A 87 7.77 -9.69 12.42
C TYR A 87 8.38 -9.72 11.01
N ASP A 88 8.77 -10.87 10.47
CA ASP A 88 9.35 -10.99 9.12
C ASP A 88 8.22 -11.16 8.09
N ILE A 89 8.01 -10.15 7.28
CA ILE A 89 6.95 -10.11 6.27
C ILE A 89 7.58 -9.99 4.88
N ASP A 90 7.21 -10.91 3.99
CA ASP A 90 7.66 -10.85 2.59
C ASP A 90 6.87 -9.80 1.80
N PHE A 91 5.56 -9.70 2.05
CA PHE A 91 4.67 -8.75 1.40
C PHE A 91 3.78 -8.01 2.41
N PHE A 92 3.86 -6.69 2.41
CA PHE A 92 2.97 -5.82 3.17
C PHE A 92 2.15 -4.96 2.22
N SER A 93 0.84 -4.91 2.44
CA SER A 93 -0.08 -4.03 1.71
C SER A 93 -0.87 -3.16 2.67
N ILE A 94 -1.07 -1.90 2.30
CA ILE A 94 -1.94 -0.97 3.05
C ILE A 94 -2.74 -0.10 2.08
N ASP A 95 -4.07 -0.08 2.31
CA ASP A 95 -5.05 0.70 1.54
C ASP A 95 -6.27 0.89 2.45
N ILE A 96 -6.30 1.99 3.19
CA ILE A 96 -7.37 2.28 4.16
C ILE A 96 -8.02 3.65 3.93
N ASP A 97 -7.70 4.30 2.81
CA ASP A 97 -8.24 5.62 2.44
C ASP A 97 -8.11 6.66 3.59
N SER A 98 -7.03 6.61 4.35
CA SER A 98 -6.88 7.42 5.56
C SER A 98 -5.43 7.83 5.82
N TYR A 99 -4.86 7.36 6.93
CA TYR A 99 -3.53 7.75 7.42
C TYR A 99 -2.44 6.75 7.04
N ASP A 100 -2.54 6.10 5.90
CA ASP A 100 -1.66 5.04 5.40
C ASP A 100 -0.18 5.39 5.52
N TRP A 101 0.20 6.59 5.05
CA TRP A 101 1.59 7.06 5.11
C TRP A 101 2.12 7.12 6.55
N HIS A 102 1.31 7.59 7.50
CA HIS A 102 1.70 7.69 8.90
C HIS A 102 1.87 6.33 9.55
N ILE A 103 1.01 5.36 9.19
CA ILE A 103 1.13 3.97 9.65
C ILE A 103 2.41 3.33 9.09
N VAL A 104 2.70 3.53 7.81
CA VAL A 104 3.96 3.06 7.19
C VAL A 104 5.18 3.72 7.86
N TYR A 105 5.13 5.03 8.11
CA TYR A 105 6.18 5.74 8.84
C TYR A 105 6.39 5.14 10.24
N GLU A 106 5.33 4.86 10.97
CA GLU A 106 5.39 4.25 12.30
C GLU A 106 6.04 2.87 12.26
N ILE A 107 5.61 2.02 11.31
CA ILE A 107 6.18 0.69 11.09
C ILE A 107 7.69 0.77 10.83
N LEU A 108 8.12 1.65 9.95
CA LEU A 108 9.52 1.78 9.54
C LEU A 108 10.38 2.43 10.63
N SER A 109 9.93 3.56 11.21
CA SER A 109 10.69 4.33 12.18
C SER A 109 10.92 3.57 13.49
N LYS A 110 9.95 2.79 13.92
CA LYS A 110 10.01 1.97 15.13
C LYS A 110 10.41 0.52 14.87
N LYS A 111 10.68 0.17 13.61
CA LYS A 111 11.06 -1.20 13.20
C LYS A 111 10.06 -2.25 13.71
N ILE A 112 8.77 -1.94 13.58
CA ILE A 112 7.69 -2.81 14.04
C ILE A 112 7.65 -4.11 13.24
N LEU A 113 7.85 -4.02 11.91
CA LEU A 113 7.92 -5.14 10.99
C LEU A 113 9.18 -5.05 10.14
N ASP A 114 9.76 -6.19 9.80
CA ASP A 114 10.79 -6.32 8.75
C ASP A 114 10.13 -6.78 7.46
N VAL A 115 9.93 -5.85 6.52
CA VAL A 115 9.17 -6.08 5.28
C VAL A 115 10.11 -6.13 4.09
N LYS A 116 9.94 -7.13 3.19
CA LYS A 116 10.72 -7.18 1.93
C LYS A 116 10.12 -6.31 0.84
N VAL A 117 8.80 -6.38 0.66
CA VAL A 117 8.06 -5.67 -0.39
C VAL A 117 6.85 -4.97 0.22
N PHE A 118 6.76 -3.67 0.01
CA PHE A 118 5.58 -2.86 0.32
C PHE A 118 4.74 -2.63 -0.93
N CYS A 119 3.43 -2.71 -0.77
CA CYS A 119 2.41 -2.14 -1.64
C CYS A 119 1.66 -1.08 -0.84
N VAL A 120 1.64 0.15 -1.32
CA VAL A 120 0.97 1.26 -0.62
C VAL A 120 0.02 1.98 -1.57
N GLU A 121 -1.15 2.33 -1.09
CA GLU A 121 -2.04 3.22 -1.83
C GLU A 121 -1.45 4.62 -1.92
N THR A 122 -1.53 5.22 -3.11
CA THR A 122 -1.04 6.58 -3.37
C THR A 122 -2.16 7.48 -3.87
N ASN A 123 -2.19 8.71 -3.36
CA ASN A 123 -3.10 9.76 -3.81
C ASN A 123 -2.34 10.83 -4.58
N ASN A 124 -2.12 10.57 -5.87
CA ASN A 124 -1.39 11.47 -6.76
C ASN A 124 -2.30 12.59 -7.25
N TYR A 125 -2.10 13.78 -6.71
CA TYR A 125 -2.89 14.96 -7.03
C TYR A 125 -2.87 15.32 -8.53
N ASN A 126 -4.03 15.30 -9.19
CA ASN A 126 -4.17 15.53 -10.63
C ASN A 126 -3.22 14.65 -11.48
N GLY A 127 -2.93 13.43 -11.04
CA GLY A 127 -1.95 12.56 -11.68
C GLY A 127 -0.50 13.02 -11.52
N ASN A 128 -0.22 13.99 -10.66
CA ASN A 128 1.14 14.47 -10.42
C ASN A 128 1.77 13.69 -9.26
N CYS A 129 2.51 12.66 -9.61
CA CYS A 129 3.23 11.82 -8.66
C CYS A 129 4.46 12.49 -8.04
N TYR A 130 4.87 13.67 -8.51
CA TYR A 130 6.05 14.41 -8.02
C TYR A 130 5.74 15.45 -6.94
N LEU A 131 4.47 15.64 -6.58
CA LEU A 131 4.14 16.54 -5.48
C LEU A 131 4.49 15.90 -4.14
N ASP A 132 5.14 16.66 -3.26
CA ASP A 132 5.33 16.27 -1.88
C ASP A 132 4.08 16.62 -1.07
N ARG A 133 3.23 15.61 -0.82
CA ARG A 133 1.95 15.78 -0.12
C ARG A 133 1.60 14.56 0.70
N VAL A 134 1.35 14.79 1.98
CA VAL A 134 0.87 13.79 2.94
C VAL A 134 -0.36 14.34 3.66
N LEU A 135 -1.40 13.52 3.84
CA LEU A 135 -2.53 13.86 4.69
C LEU A 135 -2.04 14.16 6.10
N LYS A 136 -2.45 15.30 6.68
CA LYS A 136 -2.14 15.61 8.08
C LYS A 136 -2.83 14.64 9.02
N LEU A 137 -2.14 14.20 10.07
CA LEU A 137 -2.64 13.19 11.00
C LEU A 137 -3.92 13.62 11.74
N ASP A 138 -4.17 14.91 11.88
CA ASP A 138 -5.37 15.48 12.52
C ASP A 138 -6.46 15.90 11.53
N ALA A 139 -6.20 15.72 10.23
CA ALA A 139 -7.14 16.12 9.19
C ALA A 139 -8.34 15.17 9.16
N PRO A 140 -9.54 15.69 8.92
CA PRO A 140 -10.70 14.86 8.61
C PRO A 140 -10.47 14.11 7.30
N CYS A 141 -10.79 12.82 7.26
CA CYS A 141 -10.72 11.99 6.05
C CYS A 141 -11.89 11.00 6.01
N LEU A 142 -12.02 10.27 4.88
CA LEU A 142 -13.19 9.44 4.60
C LEU A 142 -13.45 8.39 5.71
N TYR A 143 -12.42 7.71 6.14
CA TYR A 143 -12.50 6.64 7.15
C TYR A 143 -11.92 7.03 8.52
N ASN A 144 -11.82 8.33 8.81
CA ASN A 144 -11.54 8.76 10.16
C ASN A 144 -12.79 8.59 11.04
N MET A 145 -12.75 7.66 11.99
CA MET A 145 -13.87 7.35 12.89
C MET A 145 -14.31 8.52 13.75
N GLU A 146 -13.37 9.43 14.07
CA GLU A 146 -13.67 10.61 14.90
C GLU A 146 -14.17 11.80 14.09
N LYS A 147 -13.70 11.93 12.85
CA LYS A 147 -14.01 13.06 11.96
C LYS A 147 -14.30 12.57 10.54
N PRO A 148 -15.33 11.72 10.34
CA PRO A 148 -15.65 11.23 9.01
C PRO A 148 -16.18 12.36 8.15
N ILE A 149 -15.58 12.56 6.99
CA ILE A 149 -16.10 13.45 5.96
C ILE A 149 -16.06 12.76 4.61
N LYS A 150 -17.02 13.11 3.74
CA LYS A 150 -16.88 12.78 2.31
C LYS A 150 -15.81 13.68 1.72
N SER A 151 -14.59 13.21 1.64
CA SER A 151 -13.43 13.95 1.16
C SER A 151 -12.53 13.02 0.39
N ASP A 152 -11.96 13.52 -0.68
CA ASP A 152 -10.90 12.84 -1.44
C ASP A 152 -9.52 13.01 -0.75
N ALA A 153 -9.51 13.44 0.52
CA ALA A 153 -8.30 13.61 1.30
C ALA A 153 -7.97 12.33 2.03
N PHE A 154 -6.97 11.61 1.53
CA PHE A 154 -6.42 10.41 2.15
C PHE A 154 -4.95 10.20 1.72
N GLY A 155 -4.22 9.36 2.46
CA GLY A 155 -2.90 8.87 2.11
C GLY A 155 -1.86 9.93 1.77
N ALA A 156 -1.01 9.63 0.81
CA ALA A 156 0.08 10.48 0.34
C ALA A 156 0.38 10.25 -1.14
N THR A 157 1.13 11.20 -1.74
CA THR A 157 1.61 11.02 -3.11
C THR A 157 2.74 9.98 -3.19
N THR A 158 2.98 9.45 -4.37
CA THR A 158 4.12 8.56 -4.63
C THR A 158 5.44 9.21 -4.26
N TYR A 159 5.62 10.50 -4.54
CA TYR A 159 6.86 11.20 -4.21
C TYR A 159 7.12 11.23 -2.69
N SER A 160 6.09 11.56 -1.90
CA SER A 160 6.20 11.55 -0.44
C SER A 160 6.49 10.15 0.12
N TYR A 161 5.89 9.11 -0.48
CA TYR A 161 6.26 7.74 -0.14
C TYR A 161 7.69 7.42 -0.55
N ASN A 162 8.14 7.86 -1.74
CA ASN A 162 9.52 7.60 -2.17
C ASN A 162 10.55 8.23 -1.23
N LEU A 163 10.33 9.47 -0.78
CA LEU A 163 11.19 10.13 0.20
C LEU A 163 11.23 9.35 1.53
N LEU A 164 10.09 8.91 2.01
CA LEU A 164 10.00 8.09 3.22
C LEU A 164 10.74 6.76 3.04
N MET A 165 10.42 6.04 2.00
CA MET A 165 10.93 4.69 1.75
C MET A 165 12.44 4.68 1.51
N GLU A 166 12.98 5.65 0.77
CA GLU A 166 14.43 5.77 0.56
C GLU A 166 15.19 6.02 1.87
N LYS A 167 14.64 6.84 2.76
CA LYS A 167 15.22 7.09 4.10
C LYS A 167 15.38 5.80 4.91
N PHE A 168 14.48 4.84 4.72
CA PHE A 168 14.51 3.54 5.43
C PHE A 168 15.07 2.39 4.59
N GLY A 169 15.72 2.68 3.47
CA GLY A 169 16.44 1.67 2.68
C GLY A 169 15.56 0.87 1.73
N TYR A 170 14.50 1.47 1.20
CA TYR A 170 13.65 0.89 0.16
C TYR A 170 13.75 1.67 -1.14
N LYS A 171 13.40 1.03 -2.25
CA LYS A 171 13.35 1.63 -3.58
C LYS A 171 12.02 1.35 -4.26
N LEU A 172 11.45 2.36 -4.89
CA LEU A 172 10.30 2.22 -5.79
C LEU A 172 10.68 1.33 -6.96
N ILE A 173 9.85 0.35 -7.31
CA ILE A 173 10.13 -0.62 -8.38
C ILE A 173 9.01 -0.77 -9.38
N ALA A 174 7.80 -0.43 -9.02
CA ALA A 174 6.62 -0.51 -9.88
C ALA A 174 5.49 0.36 -9.37
N SER A 175 4.53 0.62 -10.25
CA SER A 175 3.23 1.21 -9.94
C SER A 175 2.14 0.39 -10.61
N SER A 176 0.93 0.38 -10.05
CA SER A 176 -0.25 -0.12 -10.77
C SER A 176 -0.51 0.76 -12.01
N ILE A 177 -1.20 0.19 -13.00
CA ILE A 177 -1.39 0.84 -14.31
C ILE A 177 -2.09 2.20 -14.23
N ASN A 178 -2.91 2.40 -13.21
CA ASN A 178 -3.60 3.66 -12.93
C ASN A 178 -2.86 4.56 -11.93
N GLY A 179 -1.70 4.12 -11.41
CA GLY A 179 -0.89 4.89 -10.45
C GLY A 179 -1.48 4.98 -9.04
N ILE A 180 -2.46 4.15 -8.71
CA ILE A 180 -3.09 4.14 -7.37
C ILE A 180 -2.19 3.42 -6.35
N ASN A 181 -1.54 2.33 -6.75
CA ASN A 181 -0.65 1.58 -5.88
C ASN A 181 0.81 1.70 -6.31
N ALA A 182 1.70 1.93 -5.35
CA ALA A 182 3.15 1.95 -5.53
C ALA A 182 3.80 0.77 -4.80
N PHE A 183 4.80 0.16 -5.45
CA PHE A 183 5.52 -0.99 -4.93
C PHE A 183 6.97 -0.64 -4.62
N PHE A 184 7.39 -0.94 -3.40
CA PHE A 184 8.74 -0.69 -2.92
C PHE A 184 9.39 -1.99 -2.46
N VAL A 185 10.69 -2.14 -2.69
CA VAL A 185 11.47 -3.29 -2.26
C VAL A 185 12.66 -2.83 -1.43
N LYS A 186 13.13 -3.64 -0.47
CA LYS A 186 14.40 -3.37 0.21
C LYS A 186 15.51 -3.15 -0.80
N SER A 187 16.36 -2.17 -0.57
CA SER A 187 17.42 -1.73 -1.50
C SER A 187 18.36 -2.85 -1.92
N GLU A 188 18.58 -3.84 -1.07
CA GLU A 188 19.41 -5.02 -1.39
C GLU A 188 18.85 -5.85 -2.57
N PHE A 189 17.55 -5.80 -2.79
CA PHE A 189 16.86 -6.49 -3.89
C PHE A 189 16.66 -5.61 -5.12
N SER A 190 16.94 -4.31 -5.06
CA SER A 190 16.68 -3.35 -6.16
C SER A 190 17.39 -3.73 -7.46
N LYS A 191 18.53 -4.42 -7.37
CA LYS A 191 19.30 -4.94 -8.52
C LYS A 191 18.51 -5.84 -9.47
N TYR A 192 17.40 -6.43 -9.01
CA TYR A 192 16.53 -7.27 -9.84
C TYR A 192 15.49 -6.46 -10.63
N PHE A 193 15.43 -5.15 -10.41
CA PHE A 193 14.44 -4.23 -10.99
C PHE A 193 15.16 -3.07 -11.69
N PRO A 194 15.26 -3.10 -13.04
CA PRO A 194 16.09 -2.16 -13.80
C PRO A 194 15.66 -0.69 -13.69
N LEU A 195 14.37 -0.41 -13.40
CA LEU A 195 13.84 0.94 -13.19
C LEU A 195 13.78 1.34 -11.71
N SER A 196 14.42 0.60 -10.83
CA SER A 196 14.37 0.86 -9.39
C SER A 196 14.81 2.28 -9.02
N GLY A 197 13.91 3.03 -8.37
CA GLY A 197 14.11 4.42 -7.97
C GLY A 197 13.82 5.45 -9.06
N ASP A 198 13.50 5.03 -10.26
CA ASP A 198 13.19 5.91 -11.39
C ASP A 198 11.67 6.18 -11.45
N ILE A 199 11.21 7.18 -10.68
CA ILE A 199 9.81 7.56 -10.61
C ILE A 199 9.27 7.91 -12.00
N GLU A 200 10.06 8.63 -12.82
CA GLU A 200 9.64 9.10 -14.13
C GLU A 200 9.28 7.92 -15.05
N ASN A 201 10.20 6.98 -15.22
CA ASN A 201 9.96 5.84 -16.10
C ASN A 201 8.95 4.82 -15.53
N ILE A 202 8.84 4.70 -14.21
CA ILE A 202 7.83 3.84 -13.57
C ILE A 202 6.41 4.37 -13.79
N TYR A 203 6.22 5.70 -13.86
CA TYR A 203 4.91 6.35 -14.02
C TYR A 203 4.61 6.87 -15.42
N LEU A 204 5.57 6.84 -16.36
CA LEU A 204 5.34 7.31 -17.75
C LEU A 204 4.19 6.57 -18.46
N ASP A 205 3.97 5.31 -18.14
CA ASP A 205 2.85 4.53 -18.69
C ASP A 205 1.50 4.82 -18.00
N SER A 206 1.49 5.52 -16.88
CA SER A 206 0.28 5.88 -16.13
C SER A 206 -0.43 7.15 -16.65
N ASN A 207 -0.24 7.52 -17.93
CA ASN A 207 -0.83 8.71 -18.55
C ASN A 207 -2.38 8.81 -18.48
N ASN A 208 -3.06 7.81 -17.94
CA ASN A 208 -4.51 7.79 -17.76
C ASN A 208 -5.00 8.35 -16.40
N VAL A 209 -4.10 8.71 -15.48
CA VAL A 209 -4.45 9.18 -14.11
C VAL A 209 -4.87 10.67 -14.09
N LYS A 210 -5.14 11.27 -15.23
CA LYS A 210 -5.28 12.74 -15.37
C LYS A 210 -6.42 13.39 -14.57
N ASN A 211 -7.35 12.70 -13.95
CA ASN A 211 -8.51 13.36 -13.37
C ASN A 211 -9.14 12.71 -12.13
N TYR A 212 -8.49 11.82 -11.44
CA TYR A 212 -9.19 11.08 -10.37
C TYR A 212 -9.46 11.93 -9.12
N TRP A 213 -8.58 12.87 -8.72
CA TRP A 213 -8.75 13.57 -7.45
C TRP A 213 -8.38 15.06 -7.55
N ASN A 214 -9.35 15.95 -7.46
CA ASN A 214 -9.10 17.40 -7.48
C ASN A 214 -8.99 17.94 -6.04
N THR A 215 -7.82 17.76 -5.41
CA THR A 215 -7.56 18.20 -4.03
C THR A 215 -6.75 19.51 -3.94
N LYS A 216 -6.69 20.29 -5.04
CA LYS A 216 -5.87 21.53 -5.10
C LYS A 216 -6.23 22.51 -3.98
N GLY A 217 -5.21 22.86 -3.19
CA GLY A 217 -5.40 23.82 -2.10
C GLY A 217 -6.11 23.26 -0.88
N ASN A 218 -6.34 21.94 -0.80
CA ASN A 218 -6.92 21.34 0.38
C ASN A 218 -5.94 21.46 1.57
N PRO A 219 -6.31 22.17 2.67
CA PRO A 219 -5.44 22.38 3.83
C PRO A 219 -5.16 21.12 4.64
N ALA A 220 -5.84 20.01 4.31
CA ALA A 220 -5.66 18.71 4.96
C ALA A 220 -4.30 18.05 4.68
N PHE A 221 -3.56 18.53 3.65
CA PHE A 221 -2.24 17.96 3.29
C PHE A 221 -1.07 18.80 3.79
N MET A 222 0.04 18.15 4.01
CA MET A 222 1.35 18.75 4.34
C MET A 222 2.42 18.20 3.41
N THR A 223 3.57 18.90 3.33
CA THR A 223 4.81 18.37 2.75
C THR A 223 5.59 17.58 3.81
N THR A 224 6.41 16.62 3.38
CA THR A 224 7.23 15.76 4.28
C THR A 224 8.52 16.44 4.74
#